data_3d0b4624aa883a4664be07250bab38cc
#
_entry.id   3d0b4624aa883a4664be07250bab38cc
#
_cell.length_a   1.000
_cell.length_b   1.000
_cell.length_c   1.000
_cell.angle_alpha   90.00
_cell.angle_beta   90.00
_cell.angle_gamma   90.00
#
_symmetry.space_group_name_H-M   'P 1'
#
loop_
_entity.id
_entity.type
_entity.pdbx_description
1 polymer ?
#
loop_
_entity_poly.entity_id
_entity_poly.type
_entity_poly.pdbx_seq_one_letter_code
_entity_poly.pdbx_strand_id
1 'polypeptide(L)' 'MHELGIVFHIIRTVENVAKQNDVSRIRRVTLQLGEVSGVVESYLQDCWKWAAAKSEILPGAVLA' A
#
# COMPACT_ATOMS: atom_id res chain seq x y z
N MET A 1 -9.68 1.53 13.81
CA MET A 1 -8.53 2.10 13.10
C MET A 1 -8.87 2.33 11.63
N HIS A 2 -8.29 3.33 11.02
CA HIS A 2 -8.64 3.70 9.64
C HIS A 2 -7.69 3.01 8.65
N GLU A 3 -8.00 1.77 8.30
CA GLU A 3 -7.17 0.96 7.41
C GLU A 3 -7.02 1.60 6.03
N LEU A 4 -8.08 2.21 5.51
CA LEU A 4 -8.01 2.91 4.23
C LEU A 4 -7.02 4.09 4.28
N GLY A 5 -6.98 4.83 5.39
CA GLY A 5 -6.01 5.90 5.60
C GLY A 5 -4.57 5.38 5.62
N ILE A 6 -4.36 4.23 6.27
CA ILE A 6 -3.05 3.57 6.30
C ILE A 6 -2.63 3.19 4.88
N VAL A 7 -3.53 2.60 4.11
CA VAL A 7 -3.26 2.19 2.73
C VAL A 7 -2.90 3.40 1.86
N PHE A 8 -3.64 4.49 1.95
CA PHE A 8 -3.33 5.69 1.18
C PHE A 8 -1.98 6.29 1.57
N HIS A 9 -1.65 6.25 2.85
CA HIS A 9 -0.34 6.72 3.31
C HIS A 9 0.80 5.87 2.72
N ILE A 10 0.64 4.56 2.73
CA ILE A 10 1.61 3.62 2.15
C ILE A 10 1.78 3.89 0.65
N ILE A 11 0.67 4.00 -0.07
CA ILE A 11 0.70 4.23 -1.51
C ILE A 11 1.42 5.54 -1.84
N ARG A 12 1.10 6.61 -1.14
CA ARG A 12 1.76 7.91 -1.35
C ARG A 12 3.26 7.82 -1.10
N THR A 13 3.67 7.15 -0.03
CA THR A 13 5.08 6.97 0.31
C THR A 13 5.80 6.19 -0.79
N VAL A 14 5.20 5.09 -1.22
CA VAL A 14 5.77 4.24 -2.27
C VAL A 14 5.85 4.98 -3.60
N GLU A 15 4.83 5.73 -3.95
CA GLU A 15 4.83 6.52 -5.17
C GLU A 15 5.94 7.58 -5.16
N ASN A 16 6.17 8.21 -4.03
CA ASN A 16 7.26 9.19 -3.89
C ASN A 16 8.62 8.53 -4.05
N VAL A 17 8.83 7.38 -3.43
CA VAL A 17 10.10 6.63 -3.56
C VAL A 17 10.31 6.17 -5.00
N ALA A 18 9.28 5.68 -5.65
CA ALA A 18 9.35 5.24 -7.04
C ALA A 18 9.72 6.40 -7.96
N LYS A 19 9.12 7.56 -7.74
CA LYS A 19 9.40 8.75 -8.53
C LYS A 19 10.86 9.21 -8.36
N GLN A 20 11.38 9.15 -7.14
CA GLN A 20 12.77 9.52 -6.85
C GLN A 20 13.78 8.56 -7.49
N ASN A 21 13.39 7.33 -7.75
CA ASN A 21 14.26 6.28 -8.26
C ASN A 21 13.92 5.87 -9.70
N ASP A 22 13.09 6.63 -10.40
CA ASP A 22 12.66 6.37 -11.78
C ASP A 22 12.04 4.96 -11.95
N VAL A 23 11.32 4.50 -10.95
CA VAL A 23 10.62 3.22 -11.01
C VAL A 23 9.22 3.47 -11.59
N SER A 24 8.87 2.74 -12.64
CA SER A 24 7.58 2.89 -13.31
C SER A 24 6.53 1.89 -12.85
N ARG A 25 6.93 0.82 -12.16
CA ARG A 25 6.00 -0.20 -11.68
C ARG A 25 6.54 -0.91 -10.45
N ILE A 26 5.65 -1.16 -9.50
CA ILE A 26 5.95 -1.89 -8.28
C ILE A 26 5.04 -3.11 -8.21
N ARG A 27 5.62 -4.27 -7.91
CA ARG A 27 4.90 -5.54 -7.84
C ARG A 27 4.55 -5.94 -6.43
N ARG A 28 5.33 -5.50 -5.46
CA ARG A 28 5.16 -5.92 -4.08
C ARG A 28 5.57 -4.81 -3.13
N VAL A 29 4.78 -4.63 -2.09
CA VAL A 29 5.09 -3.74 -0.97
C VAL A 29 5.07 -4.60 0.29
N THR A 30 6.15 -4.58 1.03
CA THR A 30 6.23 -5.27 2.31
C THR A 30 6.04 -4.26 3.43
N LEU A 31 5.03 -4.50 4.24
CA LEU A 31 4.70 -3.63 5.37
C LEU A 31 5.04 -4.34 6.67
N GLN A 32 5.89 -3.73 7.47
CA GLN A 32 6.14 -4.19 8.83
C GLN A 32 5.20 -3.46 9.76
N LEU A 33 4.16 -4.17 10.18
CA LEU A 33 3.29 -3.71 11.25
C LEU A 33 3.91 -4.21 12.55
N GLY A 34 4.34 -3.28 13.39
CA GLY A 34 4.69 -3.61 14.76
C GLY A 34 3.43 -3.97 15.54
N GLU A 35 3.44 -3.80 16.84
CA GLU A 35 2.25 -4.01 17.66
C GLU A 35 1.24 -2.89 17.39
N VAL A 36 0.51 -2.98 16.30
CA VAL A 36 -0.55 -2.01 15.99
C VAL A 36 -1.87 -2.62 16.38
N SER A 37 -2.38 -2.23 17.53
CA SER A 37 -3.69 -2.68 17.99
C SER A 37 -4.78 -2.04 17.13
N GLY A 38 -5.81 -2.80 16.83
CA GLY A 38 -6.98 -2.32 16.11
C GLY A 38 -6.92 -2.38 14.59
N VAL A 39 -5.83 -2.86 14.02
CA VAL A 39 -5.76 -3.08 12.57
C VAL A 39 -6.32 -4.45 12.23
N VAL A 40 -7.29 -4.49 11.33
CA VAL A 40 -7.86 -5.74 10.82
C VAL A 40 -7.17 -6.06 9.50
N GLU A 41 -6.35 -7.11 9.50
CA GLU A 41 -5.52 -7.44 8.35
C GLU A 41 -6.33 -7.75 7.09
N SER A 42 -7.41 -8.51 7.20
CA SER A 42 -8.26 -8.82 6.05
C SER A 42 -8.86 -7.55 5.43
N TYR A 43 -9.29 -6.62 6.26
CA TYR A 43 -9.82 -5.36 5.77
C TYR A 43 -8.73 -4.49 5.15
N LEU A 44 -7.54 -4.52 5.74
CA LEU A 44 -6.38 -3.81 5.18
C LEU A 44 -6.06 -4.32 3.76
N GLN A 45 -6.08 -5.63 3.55
CA GLN A 45 -5.86 -6.22 2.23
C GLN A 45 -6.95 -5.83 1.24
N ASP A 46 -8.19 -5.78 1.65
CA ASP A 46 -9.29 -5.34 0.79
C ASP A 46 -9.13 -3.88 0.37
N CYS A 47 -8.80 -3.02 1.32
CA CYS A 47 -8.52 -1.61 1.04
C CYS A 47 -7.33 -1.47 0.08
N TRP A 48 -6.29 -2.27 0.29
CA TRP A 48 -5.11 -2.26 -0.57
C TRP A 48 -5.46 -2.60 -2.02
N LYS A 49 -6.21 -3.68 -2.23
CA LYS A 49 -6.62 -4.09 -3.58
C LYS A 49 -7.37 -2.98 -4.29
N TRP A 50 -8.30 -2.36 -3.58
CA TRP A 50 -9.11 -1.28 -4.15
C TRP A 50 -8.27 -0.06 -4.48
N ALA A 51 -7.41 0.37 -3.57
CA ALA A 51 -6.62 1.58 -3.73
C ALA A 51 -5.45 1.39 -4.70
N ALA A 52 -4.77 0.24 -4.65
CA ALA A 52 -3.65 -0.05 -5.54
C ALA A 52 -4.09 -0.11 -7.00
N ALA A 53 -5.30 -0.60 -7.27
CA ALA A 53 -5.84 -0.64 -8.63
C ALA A 53 -5.98 0.75 -9.25
N LYS A 54 -6.07 1.79 -8.44
CA LYS A 54 -6.18 3.18 -8.90
C LYS A 54 -4.84 3.87 -9.09
N SER A 55 -3.75 3.27 -8.61
CA SER A 55 -2.41 3.81 -8.76
C SER A 55 -1.86 3.48 -10.15
N GLU A 56 -1.04 4.36 -10.70
CA GLU A 56 -0.39 4.13 -11.99
C GLU A 56 0.73 3.10 -11.91
N ILE A 57 1.34 2.95 -10.72
CA ILE A 57 2.53 2.10 -10.55
C ILE A 57 2.26 0.82 -9.76
N LEU A 58 1.09 0.69 -9.15
CA LEU A 58 0.76 -0.41 -8.22
C LEU A 58 -0.36 -1.34 -8.68
N PRO A 59 -0.91 -1.28 -9.92
CA PRO A 59 -2.00 -2.18 -10.26
C PRO A 59 -1.54 -3.63 -10.15
N GLY A 60 -2.27 -4.42 -9.37
CA GLY A 60 -1.92 -5.82 -9.13
C GLY A 60 -0.79 -6.05 -8.15
N ALA A 61 -0.25 -5.00 -7.52
CA ALA A 61 0.79 -5.15 -6.51
C ALA A 61 0.28 -5.87 -5.27
N VAL A 62 1.14 -6.68 -4.67
CA VAL A 62 0.82 -7.45 -3.46
C VAL A 62 1.28 -6.67 -2.24
N LEU A 63 0.44 -6.60 -1.22
CA LEU A 63 0.82 -6.12 0.11
C LEU A 63 1.12 -7.33 0.98
N ALA A 64 2.36 -7.41 1.39
CA ALA A 64 2.83 -8.54 2.21
C ALA A 64 3.05 -8.13 3.67
#